data_f90da378989f1efb3d50588db0eab1f2
#
_entry.id   f90da378989f1efb3d50588db0eab1f2
#
_cell.length_a   1.000
_cell.length_b   1.000
_cell.length_c   1.000
_cell.angle_alpha   90.00
_cell.angle_beta   90.00
_cell.angle_gamma   90.00
#
_symmetry.space_group_name_H-M   'P 1'
#
loop_
_entity.id
_entity.type
_entity.pdbx_description
1 polymer ?
#
loop_
_entity_poly.entity_id
_entity_poly.type
_entity_poly.pdbx_seq_one_letter_code
_entity_poly.pdbx_strand_id
1 'polypeptide(L)'
;MGKKNASEVPAYNEMMCELFQALKELGGSGTITEIDDKTIEILNLPVEVQEIMHGNSSKTEVEYRLAWTRSYMKKVGILENSSRGVWSLTTKGREMEYVDPNEIVHKVREMTFLKMKNASTANFEDGDPENDGVDTPEEIQSWREKLKNVLLNLKPDSFERLTQRLLRESG
;
A
#
# COMPACT_ATOMS: atom_id res chain seq x y z
N MET A 1 -4.27 17.52 26.90
CA MET A 1 -4.08 17.06 25.50
C MET A 1 -4.55 15.60 25.42
N GLY A 2 -5.72 15.37 24.80
CA GLY A 2 -6.25 14.01 24.61
C GLY A 2 -5.31 13.23 23.68
N LYS A 3 -5.05 11.95 24.00
CA LYS A 3 -4.38 11.05 23.07
C LYS A 3 -5.24 10.97 21.82
N LYS A 4 -4.70 11.40 20.67
CA LYS A 4 -5.33 11.21 19.35
C LYS A 4 -5.49 9.70 19.14
N ASN A 5 -6.70 9.24 18.87
CA ASN A 5 -6.99 7.82 18.75
C ASN A 5 -7.11 7.43 17.27
N ALA A 6 -6.45 6.34 16.89
CA ALA A 6 -6.58 5.73 15.56
C ALA A 6 -8.04 5.43 15.16
N SER A 7 -8.95 5.33 16.14
CA SER A 7 -10.39 5.17 15.92
C SER A 7 -11.08 6.37 15.26
N GLU A 8 -10.44 7.53 15.21
CA GLU A 8 -10.96 8.75 14.55
C GLU A 8 -10.74 8.71 13.03
N VAL A 9 -9.79 7.90 12.57
CA VAL A 9 -9.55 7.68 11.13
C VAL A 9 -10.59 6.71 10.59
N PRO A 10 -11.25 6.99 9.44
CA PRO A 10 -12.18 6.05 8.81
C PRO A 10 -11.52 4.70 8.51
N ALA A 11 -12.28 3.61 8.61
CA ALA A 11 -11.78 2.29 8.26
C ALA A 11 -11.45 2.19 6.76
N TYR A 12 -10.53 1.28 6.39
CA TYR A 12 -10.08 1.14 4.99
C TYR A 12 -11.24 0.90 3.99
N ASN A 13 -12.27 0.17 4.42
CA ASN A 13 -13.46 -0.08 3.60
C ASN A 13 -14.36 1.15 3.47
N GLU A 14 -14.37 2.02 4.46
CA GLU A 14 -15.13 3.28 4.43
C GLU A 14 -14.50 4.32 3.51
N MET A 15 -13.23 4.17 3.17
CA MET A 15 -12.50 5.08 2.26
C MET A 15 -12.49 4.62 0.80
N MET A 16 -13.10 3.46 0.47
CA MET A 16 -13.06 2.91 -0.89
C MET A 16 -13.77 3.77 -1.92
N CYS A 17 -14.91 4.36 -1.55
CA CYS A 17 -15.70 5.21 -2.44
C CYS A 17 -14.94 6.50 -2.77
N GLU A 18 -14.37 7.13 -1.75
CA GLU A 18 -13.65 8.40 -1.87
C GLU A 18 -12.34 8.22 -2.64
N LEU A 19 -11.61 7.13 -2.40
CA LEU A 19 -10.41 6.80 -3.16
C LEU A 19 -10.74 6.53 -4.63
N PHE A 20 -11.84 5.84 -4.91
CA PHE A 20 -12.30 5.62 -6.26
C PHE A 20 -12.68 6.94 -6.96
N GLN A 21 -13.38 7.82 -6.24
CA GLN A 21 -13.72 9.16 -6.75
C GLN A 21 -12.45 9.98 -6.98
N ALA A 22 -11.51 9.98 -6.05
CA ALA A 22 -10.24 10.67 -6.20
C ALA A 22 -9.51 10.26 -7.48
N LEU A 23 -9.43 8.97 -7.76
CA LEU A 23 -8.83 8.46 -8.99
C LEU A 23 -9.60 8.91 -10.25
N LYS A 24 -10.93 8.95 -10.21
CA LYS A 24 -11.72 9.49 -11.34
C LYS A 24 -11.43 10.97 -11.59
N GLU A 25 -11.36 11.76 -10.53
CA GLU A 25 -11.05 13.20 -10.62
C GLU A 25 -9.62 13.47 -11.11
N LEU A 26 -8.67 12.58 -10.78
CA LEU A 26 -7.28 12.60 -11.28
C LEU A 26 -7.14 12.07 -12.72
N GLY A 27 -8.25 11.79 -13.42
CA GLY A 27 -8.20 11.29 -14.80
C GLY A 27 -7.94 9.78 -14.91
N GLY A 28 -8.12 9.03 -13.84
CA GLY A 28 -8.03 7.58 -13.78
C GLY A 28 -6.65 7.03 -13.38
N SER A 29 -5.69 7.89 -13.05
CA SER A 29 -4.37 7.47 -12.57
C SER A 29 -3.72 8.58 -11.73
N GLY A 30 -2.82 8.18 -10.83
CA GLY A 30 -2.05 9.11 -10.00
C GLY A 30 -0.96 8.40 -9.21
N THR A 31 -0.03 9.17 -8.69
CA THR A 31 0.94 8.69 -7.70
C THR A 31 0.23 8.42 -6.38
N ILE A 32 0.88 7.64 -5.49
CA ILE A 32 0.34 7.36 -4.15
C ILE A 32 0.00 8.66 -3.44
N THR A 33 0.92 9.64 -3.45
CA THR A 33 0.73 10.93 -2.78
C THR A 33 -0.46 11.71 -3.36
N GLU A 34 -0.57 11.83 -4.70
CA GLU A 34 -1.68 12.53 -5.34
C GLU A 34 -3.04 11.90 -5.01
N ILE A 35 -3.10 10.55 -5.00
CA ILE A 35 -4.32 9.82 -4.68
C ILE A 35 -4.68 10.00 -3.21
N ASP A 36 -3.71 9.89 -2.30
CA ASP A 36 -3.92 10.00 -0.87
C ASP A 36 -4.34 11.42 -0.50
N ASP A 37 -3.65 12.45 -1.01
CA ASP A 37 -3.99 13.86 -0.78
C ASP A 37 -5.42 14.16 -1.30
N LYS A 38 -5.75 13.68 -2.52
CA LYS A 38 -7.08 13.89 -3.09
C LYS A 38 -8.17 13.16 -2.32
N THR A 39 -7.88 11.95 -1.84
CA THR A 39 -8.84 11.18 -1.02
C THR A 39 -9.07 11.86 0.34
N ILE A 40 -8.02 12.36 0.97
CA ILE A 40 -8.08 13.13 2.22
C ILE A 40 -8.91 14.42 2.04
N GLU A 41 -8.73 15.11 0.91
CA GLU A 41 -9.52 16.29 0.53
C GLU A 41 -11.02 15.94 0.43
N ILE A 42 -11.37 14.88 -0.30
CA ILE A 42 -12.76 14.43 -0.48
C ILE A 42 -13.38 14.02 0.86
N LEU A 43 -12.63 13.29 1.69
CA LEU A 43 -13.06 12.91 3.04
C LEU A 43 -13.19 14.11 3.99
N ASN A 44 -12.62 15.26 3.62
CA ASN A 44 -12.56 16.47 4.46
C ASN A 44 -12.04 16.15 5.89
N LEU A 45 -10.97 15.36 5.98
CA LEU A 45 -10.42 14.95 7.26
C LEU A 45 -9.74 16.14 7.96
N PRO A 46 -10.02 16.36 9.27
CA PRO A 46 -9.32 17.36 10.07
C PRO A 46 -7.82 17.09 10.10
N VAL A 47 -7.00 18.14 10.11
CA VAL A 47 -5.53 18.03 10.14
C VAL A 47 -5.05 17.20 11.33
N GLU A 48 -5.73 17.32 12.46
CA GLU A 48 -5.44 16.55 13.67
C GLU A 48 -5.59 15.05 13.48
N VAL A 49 -6.51 14.63 12.61
CA VAL A 49 -6.75 13.20 12.27
C VAL A 49 -5.73 12.72 11.25
N GLN A 50 -5.34 13.58 10.29
CA GLN A 50 -4.33 13.25 9.28
C GLN A 50 -2.95 13.00 9.89
N GLU A 51 -2.61 13.66 11.02
CA GLU A 51 -1.31 13.53 11.69
C GLU A 51 -1.21 12.33 12.65
N ILE A 52 -2.26 11.52 12.81
CA ILE A 52 -2.23 10.35 13.69
C ILE A 52 -1.26 9.33 13.10
N MET A 53 -0.19 9.00 13.83
CA MET A 53 0.82 8.03 13.37
C MET A 53 0.34 6.60 13.55
N HIS A 54 0.65 5.74 12.59
CA HIS A 54 0.37 4.31 12.67
C HIS A 54 1.42 3.60 13.52
N GLY A 55 1.09 3.30 14.78
CA GLY A 55 2.00 2.63 15.71
C GLY A 55 3.36 3.32 15.83
N ASN A 56 4.44 2.58 15.57
CA ASN A 56 5.82 3.08 15.55
C ASN A 56 6.34 3.31 14.13
N SER A 57 5.48 3.33 13.13
CA SER A 57 5.87 3.51 11.72
C SER A 57 6.12 5.00 11.41
N SER A 58 6.73 5.26 10.26
CA SER A 58 6.88 6.61 9.71
C SER A 58 5.65 7.11 8.96
N LYS A 59 4.62 6.27 8.82
CA LYS A 59 3.37 6.60 8.13
C LYS A 59 2.29 7.03 9.10
N THR A 60 1.37 7.82 8.59
CA THR A 60 0.13 8.12 9.31
C THR A 60 -0.85 6.95 9.23
N GLU A 61 -1.80 6.92 10.14
CA GLU A 61 -2.86 5.90 10.15
C GLU A 61 -3.73 6.01 8.90
N VAL A 62 -3.91 7.20 8.35
CA VAL A 62 -4.66 7.44 7.11
C VAL A 62 -3.93 6.80 5.92
N GLU A 63 -2.62 7.08 5.75
CA GLU A 63 -1.80 6.49 4.68
C GLU A 63 -1.80 4.96 4.75
N TYR A 64 -1.68 4.40 5.95
CA TYR A 64 -1.73 2.96 6.18
C TYR A 64 -3.07 2.37 5.72
N ARG A 65 -4.20 2.97 6.11
CA ARG A 65 -5.53 2.48 5.71
C ARG A 65 -5.81 2.69 4.23
N LEU A 66 -5.31 3.76 3.62
CA LEU A 66 -5.41 3.98 2.17
C LEU A 66 -4.60 2.95 1.38
N ALA A 67 -3.45 2.48 1.91
CA ALA A 67 -2.71 1.37 1.31
C ALA A 67 -3.55 0.07 1.30
N TRP A 68 -4.24 -0.24 2.40
CA TRP A 68 -5.20 -1.36 2.44
C TRP A 68 -6.34 -1.19 1.44
N THR A 69 -6.90 0.00 1.34
CA THR A 69 -7.97 0.33 0.38
C THR A 69 -7.51 0.02 -1.05
N ARG A 70 -6.33 0.50 -1.46
CA ARG A 70 -5.74 0.22 -2.79
C ARG A 70 -5.52 -1.27 -3.00
N SER A 71 -4.99 -1.97 -2.02
CA SER A 71 -4.74 -3.42 -2.10
C SER A 71 -6.02 -4.22 -2.33
N TYR A 72 -7.08 -3.91 -1.59
CA TYR A 72 -8.38 -4.58 -1.76
C TYR A 72 -8.97 -4.32 -3.15
N MET A 73 -8.95 -3.08 -3.62
CA MET A 73 -9.46 -2.72 -4.94
C MET A 73 -8.64 -3.35 -6.06
N LYS A 74 -7.33 -3.52 -5.89
CA LYS A 74 -6.46 -4.26 -6.82
C LYS A 74 -6.85 -5.74 -6.87
N LYS A 75 -7.07 -6.39 -5.72
CA LYS A 75 -7.44 -7.83 -5.65
C LYS A 75 -8.71 -8.15 -6.42
N VAL A 76 -9.65 -7.22 -6.49
CA VAL A 76 -10.90 -7.38 -7.27
C VAL A 76 -10.79 -6.84 -8.71
N GLY A 77 -9.61 -6.36 -9.11
CA GLY A 77 -9.33 -5.91 -10.48
C GLY A 77 -9.97 -4.55 -10.83
N ILE A 78 -10.19 -3.69 -9.85
CA ILE A 78 -10.64 -2.29 -10.06
C ILE A 78 -9.44 -1.38 -10.28
N LEU A 79 -8.34 -1.63 -9.54
CA LEU A 79 -7.07 -0.90 -9.64
C LEU A 79 -5.96 -1.81 -10.14
N GLU A 80 -4.97 -1.21 -10.72
CA GLU A 80 -3.68 -1.82 -11.06
C GLU A 80 -2.53 -0.87 -10.73
N ASN A 81 -1.37 -1.45 -10.48
CA ASN A 81 -0.14 -0.68 -10.37
C ASN A 81 0.48 -0.58 -11.78
N SER A 82 0.31 0.56 -12.42
CA SER A 82 0.75 0.79 -13.80
C SER A 82 2.25 1.02 -13.93
N SER A 83 2.88 1.54 -12.87
CA SER A 83 4.33 1.67 -12.71
C SER A 83 4.67 1.87 -11.25
N ARG A 84 5.96 1.85 -10.91
CA ARG A 84 6.40 2.01 -9.52
C ARG A 84 5.82 3.28 -8.89
N GLY A 85 5.01 3.10 -7.84
CA GLY A 85 4.37 4.20 -7.11
C GLY A 85 3.22 4.91 -7.84
N VAL A 86 2.79 4.38 -9.01
CA VAL A 86 1.68 4.93 -9.79
C VAL A 86 0.57 3.90 -9.90
N TRP A 87 -0.62 4.30 -9.53
CA TRP A 87 -1.82 3.49 -9.58
C TRP A 87 -2.80 4.01 -10.62
N SER A 88 -3.51 3.11 -11.28
CA SER A 88 -4.52 3.45 -12.27
C SER A 88 -5.77 2.59 -12.13
N LEU A 89 -6.89 3.15 -12.58
CA LEU A 89 -8.11 2.39 -12.79
C LEU A 89 -7.91 1.45 -13.98
N THR A 90 -8.23 0.17 -13.81
CA THR A 90 -8.32 -0.79 -14.91
C THR A 90 -9.45 -0.41 -15.86
N THR A 91 -9.56 -1.07 -17.02
CA THR A 91 -10.71 -0.91 -17.92
C THR A 91 -12.02 -1.12 -17.17
N LYS A 92 -12.10 -2.18 -16.36
CA LYS A 92 -13.25 -2.45 -15.49
C LYS A 92 -13.53 -1.29 -14.52
N GLY A 93 -12.50 -0.77 -13.84
CA GLY A 93 -12.64 0.35 -12.91
C GLY A 93 -13.10 1.64 -13.59
N ARG A 94 -12.66 1.91 -14.84
CA ARG A 94 -13.08 3.08 -15.61
C ARG A 94 -14.55 3.05 -16.02
N GLU A 95 -15.08 1.86 -16.31
CA GLU A 95 -16.48 1.64 -16.69
C GLU A 95 -17.45 1.68 -15.49
N MET A 96 -16.94 1.51 -14.28
CA MET A 96 -17.76 1.57 -13.06
C MET A 96 -18.10 3.01 -12.69
N GLU A 97 -19.35 3.26 -12.33
CA GLU A 97 -19.80 4.57 -11.82
C GLU A 97 -19.51 4.72 -10.32
N TYR A 98 -19.66 3.64 -9.57
CA TYR A 98 -19.42 3.57 -8.13
C TYR A 98 -18.85 2.20 -7.73
N VAL A 99 -18.36 2.10 -6.51
CA VAL A 99 -17.89 0.87 -5.89
C VAL A 99 -18.70 0.57 -4.65
N ASP A 100 -19.00 -0.72 -4.41
CA ASP A 100 -19.59 -1.18 -3.15
C ASP A 100 -18.50 -1.78 -2.26
N PRO A 101 -18.16 -1.12 -1.14
CA PRO A 101 -17.14 -1.59 -0.22
C PRO A 101 -17.43 -3.00 0.33
N ASN A 102 -18.71 -3.32 0.60
CA ASN A 102 -19.09 -4.62 1.15
C ASN A 102 -18.86 -5.74 0.13
N GLU A 103 -19.21 -5.49 -1.12
CA GLU A 103 -18.98 -6.45 -2.21
C GLU A 103 -17.47 -6.70 -2.42
N ILE A 104 -16.65 -5.64 -2.38
CA ILE A 104 -15.19 -5.74 -2.50
C ILE A 104 -14.62 -6.59 -1.37
N VAL A 105 -14.98 -6.27 -0.11
CA VAL A 105 -14.50 -7.00 1.07
C VAL A 105 -14.94 -8.47 1.02
N HIS A 106 -16.19 -8.73 0.63
CA HIS A 106 -16.70 -10.09 0.50
C HIS A 106 -15.91 -10.90 -0.55
N LYS A 107 -15.71 -10.34 -1.74
CA LYS A 107 -14.94 -10.98 -2.82
C LYS A 107 -13.49 -11.28 -2.41
N VAL A 108 -12.83 -10.33 -1.75
CA VAL A 108 -11.45 -10.55 -1.28
C VAL A 108 -11.39 -11.66 -0.25
N ARG A 109 -12.32 -11.71 0.71
CA ARG A 109 -12.41 -12.79 1.70
C ARG A 109 -12.66 -14.15 1.07
N GLU A 110 -13.56 -14.23 0.09
CA GLU A 110 -13.84 -15.46 -0.66
C GLU A 110 -12.60 -15.94 -1.43
N MET A 111 -11.90 -15.04 -2.14
CA MET A 111 -10.65 -15.36 -2.83
C MET A 111 -9.58 -15.87 -1.88
N THR A 112 -9.44 -15.25 -0.71
CA THR A 112 -8.49 -15.67 0.32
C THR A 112 -8.85 -17.04 0.85
N PHE A 113 -10.12 -17.30 1.15
CA PHE A 113 -10.61 -18.60 1.62
C PHE A 113 -10.37 -19.71 0.60
N LEU A 114 -10.61 -19.45 -0.69
CA LEU A 114 -10.35 -20.41 -1.76
C LEU A 114 -8.85 -20.71 -1.92
N LYS A 115 -7.99 -19.69 -1.81
CA LYS A 115 -6.54 -19.86 -1.81
C LYS A 115 -6.09 -20.73 -0.61
N MET A 116 -6.61 -20.49 0.58
CA MET A 116 -6.32 -21.28 1.78
C MET A 116 -6.76 -22.76 1.63
N LYS A 117 -7.93 -23.00 1.04
CA LYS A 117 -8.45 -24.35 0.81
C LYS A 117 -7.61 -25.14 -0.21
N ASN A 118 -7.02 -24.45 -1.18
CA ASN A 118 -6.19 -25.05 -2.23
C ASN A 118 -4.71 -25.18 -1.83
N ALA A 119 -4.27 -24.46 -0.82
CA ALA A 119 -2.93 -24.52 -0.25
C ALA A 119 -2.93 -25.43 0.97
N SER A 120 -2.91 -26.75 0.75
CA SER A 120 -2.51 -27.70 1.80
C SER A 120 -1.05 -27.42 2.13
N THR A 121 -0.78 -26.93 3.36
CA THR A 121 0.56 -26.69 3.93
C THR A 121 1.35 -25.49 3.36
N ALA A 122 1.01 -24.29 3.78
CA ALA A 122 1.96 -23.18 3.91
C ALA A 122 1.48 -22.26 5.03
N ASN A 123 2.37 -21.85 5.92
CA ASN A 123 2.11 -20.93 7.02
C ASN A 123 1.49 -19.64 6.46
N PHE A 124 0.25 -19.34 6.86
CA PHE A 124 -0.38 -18.06 6.61
C PHE A 124 -0.04 -17.16 7.79
N GLU A 125 0.92 -16.30 7.61
CA GLU A 125 0.92 -15.02 8.28
C GLU A 125 -0.18 -14.19 7.64
N ASP A 126 -0.99 -13.53 8.46
CA ASP A 126 -2.00 -12.55 8.06
C ASP A 126 -1.25 -11.46 7.28
N GLY A 127 -1.25 -11.60 5.93
CA GLY A 127 -0.31 -10.87 5.08
C GLY A 127 -0.64 -9.39 5.17
N ASP A 128 0.32 -8.64 5.68
CA ASP A 128 0.40 -7.20 5.52
C ASP A 128 0.00 -6.84 4.06
N PRO A 129 -0.98 -5.95 3.83
CA PRO A 129 -1.43 -5.57 2.48
C PRO A 129 -0.30 -5.03 1.62
N GLU A 130 0.81 -4.71 2.25
CA GLU A 130 2.01 -4.18 1.62
C GLU A 130 2.86 -5.25 0.93
N ASN A 131 2.62 -6.55 1.20
CA ASN A 131 3.42 -7.65 0.64
C ASN A 131 2.86 -8.23 -0.68
N ASP A 132 1.96 -7.53 -1.35
CA ASP A 132 1.34 -8.01 -2.60
C ASP A 132 2.03 -7.47 -3.88
N GLY A 133 3.35 -7.30 -3.82
CA GLY A 133 4.19 -6.93 -4.98
C GLY A 133 4.07 -5.46 -5.39
N VAL A 134 3.63 -4.62 -4.49
CA VAL A 134 3.58 -3.17 -4.67
C VAL A 134 4.73 -2.56 -3.90
N ASP A 135 5.63 -1.90 -4.60
CA ASP A 135 6.69 -1.08 -4.01
C ASP A 135 6.07 0.08 -3.21
N THR A 136 5.61 -0.17 -2.00
CA THR A 136 5.20 0.88 -1.08
C THR A 136 6.44 1.62 -0.56
N PRO A 137 6.28 2.87 -0.08
CA PRO A 137 7.39 3.56 0.61
C PRO A 137 8.01 2.73 1.75
N GLU A 138 7.25 1.81 2.38
CA GLU A 138 7.75 0.88 3.38
C GLU A 138 8.51 -0.29 2.78
N GLU A 139 8.15 -0.78 1.61
CA GLU A 139 8.99 -1.76 0.90
C GLU A 139 10.32 -1.14 0.49
N ILE A 140 10.34 0.13 0.09
CA ILE A 140 11.59 0.86 -0.16
C ILE A 140 12.38 1.01 1.14
N GLN A 141 11.73 1.27 2.27
CA GLN A 141 12.36 1.36 3.57
C GLN A 141 12.76 -0.01 4.10
N SER A 142 11.89 -1.01 3.99
CA SER A 142 12.18 -2.42 4.28
C SER A 142 13.30 -2.97 3.38
N TRP A 143 13.31 -2.61 2.10
CA TRP A 143 14.40 -2.95 1.19
C TRP A 143 15.72 -2.28 1.60
N ARG A 144 15.68 -1.01 1.99
CA ARG A 144 16.86 -0.29 2.51
C ARG A 144 17.35 -0.91 3.83
N GLU A 145 16.47 -1.28 4.72
CA GLU A 145 16.81 -1.95 5.98
C GLU A 145 17.33 -3.37 5.73
N LYS A 146 16.70 -4.13 4.83
CA LYS A 146 17.19 -5.44 4.40
C LYS A 146 18.57 -5.33 3.75
N LEU A 147 18.76 -4.37 2.85
CA LEU A 147 20.06 -4.11 2.22
C LEU A 147 21.10 -3.70 3.26
N LYS A 148 20.75 -2.80 4.18
CA LYS A 148 21.63 -2.38 5.28
C LYS A 148 22.01 -3.56 6.16
N ASN A 149 21.06 -4.41 6.52
CA ASN A 149 21.32 -5.61 7.32
C ASN A 149 22.20 -6.62 6.56
N VAL A 150 21.96 -6.83 5.27
CA VAL A 150 22.84 -7.66 4.43
C VAL A 150 24.25 -7.09 4.38
N LEU A 151 24.39 -5.77 4.14
CA LEU A 151 25.69 -5.11 4.08
C LEU A 151 26.44 -5.17 5.42
N LEU A 152 25.74 -5.00 6.54
CA LEU A 152 26.33 -5.09 7.89
C LEU A 152 26.75 -6.51 8.27
N ASN A 153 26.09 -7.53 7.71
CA ASN A 153 26.39 -8.94 7.96
C ASN A 153 27.36 -9.55 6.92
N LEU A 154 27.76 -8.79 5.89
CA LEU A 154 28.76 -9.22 4.93
C LEU A 154 30.12 -9.37 5.61
N LYS A 155 30.82 -10.47 5.28
CA LYS A 155 32.21 -10.61 5.67
C LYS A 155 33.05 -9.49 5.05
N PRO A 156 34.10 -8.97 5.72
CA PRO A 156 34.92 -7.87 5.23
C PRO A 156 35.39 -8.05 3.77
N ASP A 157 35.87 -9.24 3.43
CA ASP A 157 36.35 -9.58 2.07
C ASP A 157 35.21 -9.49 1.01
N SER A 158 34.00 -9.86 1.39
CA SER A 158 32.83 -9.81 0.51
C SER A 158 32.35 -8.37 0.29
N PHE A 159 32.45 -7.55 1.34
CA PHE A 159 32.13 -6.13 1.27
C PHE A 159 33.14 -5.38 0.38
N GLU A 160 34.43 -5.70 0.53
CA GLU A 160 35.49 -5.11 -0.30
C GLU A 160 35.28 -5.44 -1.79
N ARG A 161 35.01 -6.71 -2.13
CA ARG A 161 34.74 -7.14 -3.51
C ARG A 161 33.50 -6.44 -4.09
N LEU A 162 32.43 -6.30 -3.29
CA LEU A 162 31.24 -5.59 -3.69
C LEU A 162 31.53 -4.12 -4.01
N THR A 163 32.29 -3.45 -3.14
CA THR A 163 32.68 -2.05 -3.32
C THR A 163 33.56 -1.86 -4.56
N GLN A 164 34.55 -2.72 -4.77
CA GLN A 164 35.41 -2.69 -5.94
C GLN A 164 34.61 -2.88 -7.24
N ARG A 165 33.60 -3.77 -7.23
CA ARG A 165 32.73 -4.01 -8.39
C ARG A 165 31.84 -2.81 -8.67
N LEU A 166 31.22 -2.21 -7.65
CA LEU A 166 30.41 -1.02 -7.78
C LEU A 166 31.21 0.16 -8.36
N LEU A 167 32.43 0.38 -7.84
CA LEU A 167 33.30 1.44 -8.34
C LEU A 167 33.74 1.23 -9.80
N ARG A 168 33.91 -0.02 -10.22
CA ARG A 168 34.26 -0.36 -11.62
C ARG A 168 33.07 -0.16 -12.56
N GLU A 169 31.86 -0.42 -12.13
CA GLU A 169 30.65 -0.31 -12.96
C GLU A 169 30.05 1.11 -12.96
N SER A 170 30.40 1.95 -11.98
CA SER A 170 29.91 3.33 -11.86
C SER A 170 30.86 4.40 -12.42
N GLY A 171 32.04 4.06 -12.77
CA GLY A 171 33.08 4.95 -13.31
C GLY A 171 33.49 4.60 -14.67
#